data_88ba57dcbca1217a27bc07ac3c80b345
#
_entry.id   88ba57dcbca1217a27bc07ac3c80b345
#
_cell.length_a   1.000
_cell.length_b   1.000
_cell.length_c   1.000
_cell.angle_alpha   90.00
_cell.angle_beta   90.00
_cell.angle_gamma   90.00
#
_symmetry.space_group_name_H-M   'P 1'
#
loop_
_entity.id
_entity.type
_entity.pdbx_description
1 polymer ?
#
loop_
_entity_poly.entity_id
_entity_poly.type
_entity_poly.pdbx_seq_one_letter_code
_entity_poly.pdbx_strand_id
1 'polypeptide(L)'
;VDDAQRGLSHFIRDTEALEQKRFHPEAGQSLDQTPLAQDFSAAHREHLKVPATDRDAGRLQKMATLWRDFDPEYVAVLERQRASRIHWDNVQNQIPQVMVMNDLPKVRPTHQLVRGSYENLGPEVVASLPGHLTPGHRVTRPDRLELAQWLVSPTNPLPARVTVNRLWQQFFGVGLVKTSEDFGLQGERPSHPELLDWLAIEFVESGWDVKALIRTVVLSATYRQSSQSSPENRERDPENRKLSRGPRFRMSSPMIRDMALASAGLLTERVGGTAVNPYQPAGVWEETTFGNKRYTQDHGEALYRRSLYVFWRRIIGPTLFFDVANRQTCTVKTPRTNVPLHALLTLNDTGYVEAARVLAQQVLASESRDPERLAQIFLKILGRRPRPAESQILLEGLRRHRATYAHQPELATQWIRTGEHPTPSSLNPVELAAWTVTASTVLNLDEALTKE
;
A
#
# COMPACT_ATOMS: atom_id res chain seq x y z
N VAL A 1 6.84 24.97 4.40
CA VAL A 1 7.12 25.38 2.99
C VAL A 1 7.11 26.88 2.87
N ASP A 2 6.00 27.54 3.21
CA ASP A 2 5.83 29.00 3.04
C ASP A 2 6.87 29.83 3.80
N ASP A 3 7.29 29.40 4.99
CA ASP A 3 8.31 30.09 5.78
C ASP A 3 9.71 29.95 5.15
N ALA A 4 10.05 28.79 4.64
CA ALA A 4 11.33 28.56 3.96
C ALA A 4 11.39 29.35 2.63
N GLN A 5 10.28 29.41 1.89
CA GLN A 5 10.16 30.17 0.67
C GLN A 5 10.24 31.68 0.92
N ARG A 6 9.56 32.18 1.96
CA ARG A 6 9.62 33.61 2.36
C ARG A 6 11.03 33.99 2.79
N GLY A 7 11.70 33.13 3.57
CA GLY A 7 13.10 33.37 3.96
C GLY A 7 14.04 33.47 2.78
N LEU A 8 13.94 32.51 1.83
CA LEU A 8 14.76 32.53 0.61
C LEU A 8 14.50 33.80 -0.23
N SER A 9 13.24 34.18 -0.42
CA SER A 9 12.86 35.37 -1.19
C SER A 9 13.33 36.68 -0.54
N HIS A 10 13.40 36.71 0.79
CA HIS A 10 13.93 37.86 1.53
C HIS A 10 15.44 38.00 1.29
N PHE A 11 16.21 36.94 1.46
CA PHE A 11 17.65 36.97 1.24
C PHE A 11 18.07 37.23 -0.23
N ILE A 12 17.26 36.78 -1.20
CA ILE A 12 17.48 37.13 -2.60
C ILE A 12 17.36 38.62 -2.80
N ARG A 13 16.29 39.25 -2.27
CA ARG A 13 16.08 40.71 -2.36
C ARG A 13 17.18 41.53 -1.65
N ASP A 14 17.64 41.06 -0.49
CA ASP A 14 18.73 41.69 0.25
C ASP A 14 20.04 41.67 -0.56
N THR A 15 20.32 40.55 -1.23
CA THR A 15 21.49 40.39 -2.11
C THR A 15 21.41 41.36 -3.30
N GLU A 16 20.26 41.40 -3.97
CA GLU A 16 20.02 42.29 -5.11
C GLU A 16 20.11 43.77 -4.71
N ALA A 17 19.53 44.14 -3.57
CA ALA A 17 19.59 45.49 -3.06
C ALA A 17 21.03 45.94 -2.70
N LEU A 18 21.81 45.03 -2.13
CA LEU A 18 23.20 45.26 -1.80
C LEU A 18 24.07 45.39 -3.07
N GLU A 19 23.86 44.54 -4.07
CA GLU A 19 24.50 44.59 -5.38
C GLU A 19 24.20 45.96 -6.08
N GLN A 20 22.93 46.35 -6.09
CA GLN A 20 22.50 47.59 -6.70
C GLN A 20 23.10 48.82 -5.99
N LYS A 21 23.11 48.83 -4.65
CA LYS A 21 23.73 49.94 -3.87
C LYS A 21 25.22 50.05 -4.10
N ARG A 22 25.94 48.98 -4.31
CA ARG A 22 27.40 48.95 -4.41
C ARG A 22 27.92 49.13 -5.84
N PHE A 23 27.21 48.62 -6.83
CA PHE A 23 27.62 48.64 -8.25
C PHE A 23 26.90 49.66 -9.11
N HIS A 24 25.82 50.25 -8.61
CA HIS A 24 25.11 51.37 -9.25
C HIS A 24 25.08 52.58 -8.31
N PRO A 25 26.25 53.11 -7.89
CA PRO A 25 26.27 54.30 -7.07
C PRO A 25 25.68 55.48 -7.86
N GLU A 26 24.99 56.39 -7.15
CA GLU A 26 24.48 57.60 -7.72
C GLU A 26 25.57 58.36 -8.48
N ALA A 27 25.20 59.06 -9.57
CA ALA A 27 26.12 59.66 -10.46
C ALA A 27 27.11 60.61 -9.72
N GLY A 28 28.39 60.20 -9.70
CA GLY A 28 29.48 61.04 -9.14
C GLY A 28 30.41 60.29 -8.13
N GLN A 29 30.09 59.08 -7.68
CA GLN A 29 31.03 58.34 -6.83
C GLN A 29 31.82 57.32 -7.67
N SER A 30 33.15 57.47 -7.71
CA SER A 30 34.06 56.51 -8.34
C SER A 30 34.38 55.38 -7.36
N LEU A 31 34.18 54.11 -7.77
CA LEU A 31 34.60 52.95 -7.03
C LEU A 31 36.11 52.93 -6.71
N ASP A 32 36.90 53.70 -7.43
CA ASP A 32 38.37 53.82 -7.23
C ASP A 32 38.75 54.46 -5.90
N GLN A 33 37.79 55.09 -5.21
CA GLN A 33 37.97 55.80 -3.93
C GLN A 33 37.51 54.96 -2.71
N THR A 34 37.03 53.76 -2.92
CA THR A 34 36.62 52.88 -1.82
C THR A 34 37.79 52.10 -1.23
N PRO A 35 37.80 51.81 0.07
CA PRO A 35 38.86 50.97 0.70
C PRO A 35 39.05 49.64 0.03
N LEU A 36 38.00 49.08 -0.56
CA LEU A 36 38.00 47.82 -1.30
C LEU A 36 38.88 47.85 -2.59
N ALA A 37 39.07 49.02 -3.22
CA ALA A 37 39.88 49.14 -4.43
C ALA A 37 41.36 48.86 -4.18
N GLN A 38 41.84 48.91 -2.93
CA GLN A 38 43.24 48.66 -2.58
C GLN A 38 43.56 47.16 -2.53
N ASP A 39 42.58 46.32 -2.31
CA ASP A 39 42.75 44.84 -2.16
C ASP A 39 42.64 44.07 -3.50
N PHE A 40 42.29 44.77 -4.59
CA PHE A 40 42.18 44.14 -5.91
C PHE A 40 43.54 43.90 -6.57
N SER A 41 43.73 42.74 -7.19
CA SER A 41 44.89 42.47 -8.02
C SER A 41 44.99 43.47 -9.21
N ALA A 42 46.20 43.65 -9.79
CA ALA A 42 46.43 44.56 -10.89
C ALA A 42 45.50 44.37 -12.10
N ALA A 43 45.11 43.13 -12.40
CA ALA A 43 44.17 42.79 -13.47
C ALA A 43 42.74 43.30 -13.17
N HIS A 44 42.35 43.32 -11.92
CA HIS A 44 41.03 43.75 -11.49
C HIS A 44 40.90 45.29 -11.46
N ARG A 45 42.01 45.99 -11.18
CA ARG A 45 42.05 47.47 -11.22
C ARG A 45 41.80 48.03 -12.61
N GLU A 46 42.09 47.32 -13.67
CA GLU A 46 41.77 47.69 -15.05
C GLU A 46 40.27 47.90 -15.29
N HIS A 47 39.45 47.08 -14.63
CA HIS A 47 37.97 47.21 -14.73
C HIS A 47 37.45 48.47 -14.00
N LEU A 48 38.14 48.92 -12.95
CA LEU A 48 37.80 50.11 -12.17
C LEU A 48 38.15 51.40 -12.87
N LYS A 49 39.11 51.40 -13.82
CA LYS A 49 39.54 52.61 -14.58
C LYS A 49 38.47 53.17 -15.53
N VAL A 50 37.43 52.36 -15.85
CA VAL A 50 36.36 52.80 -16.72
C VAL A 50 35.30 53.51 -15.88
N PRO A 51 34.89 54.77 -16.27
CA PRO A 51 33.86 55.52 -15.59
C PRO A 51 32.59 54.70 -15.39
N ALA A 52 31.88 54.93 -14.29
CA ALA A 52 30.65 54.13 -13.94
C ALA A 52 29.58 54.24 -15.04
N THR A 53 29.48 55.37 -15.71
CA THR A 53 28.57 55.64 -16.82
C THR A 53 28.86 54.79 -18.08
N ASP A 54 30.09 54.33 -18.25
CA ASP A 54 30.54 53.65 -19.47
C ASP A 54 30.74 52.15 -19.27
N ARG A 55 30.31 51.63 -18.12
CA ARG A 55 30.42 50.21 -17.80
C ARG A 55 29.22 49.42 -18.38
N ASP A 56 29.49 48.53 -19.29
CA ASP A 56 28.48 47.62 -19.83
C ASP A 56 28.09 46.51 -18.80
N ALA A 57 26.98 45.84 -19.06
CA ALA A 57 26.43 44.79 -18.17
C ALA A 57 27.42 43.66 -17.97
N GLY A 58 28.22 43.30 -18.97
CA GLY A 58 29.23 42.22 -18.87
C GLY A 58 30.39 42.61 -17.95
N ARG A 59 30.81 43.88 -17.96
CA ARG A 59 31.84 44.42 -17.07
C ARG A 59 31.36 44.50 -15.63
N LEU A 60 30.13 44.98 -15.42
CA LEU A 60 29.47 45.01 -14.10
C LEU A 60 29.37 43.61 -13.49
N GLN A 61 29.02 42.60 -14.28
CA GLN A 61 28.94 41.23 -13.82
C GLN A 61 30.31 40.64 -13.44
N LYS A 62 31.38 40.98 -14.21
CA LYS A 62 32.77 40.60 -13.85
C LYS A 62 33.21 41.28 -12.55
N MET A 63 32.91 42.55 -12.39
CA MET A 63 33.22 43.29 -11.16
C MET A 63 32.46 42.73 -9.95
N ALA A 64 31.18 42.40 -10.11
CA ALA A 64 30.37 41.76 -9.08
C ALA A 64 30.96 40.40 -8.65
N THR A 65 31.40 39.58 -9.61
CA THR A 65 32.04 38.29 -9.33
C THR A 65 33.36 38.46 -8.55
N LEU A 66 34.17 39.45 -8.90
CA LEU A 66 35.43 39.74 -8.23
C LEU A 66 35.24 40.33 -6.83
N TRP A 67 34.24 41.17 -6.65
CA TRP A 67 33.95 41.82 -5.37
C TRP A 67 33.34 40.84 -4.35
N ARG A 68 32.61 39.85 -4.81
CA ARG A 68 31.98 38.81 -3.96
C ARG A 68 32.97 38.14 -2.99
N ASP A 69 34.22 37.98 -3.38
CA ASP A 69 35.23 37.32 -2.58
C ASP A 69 35.88 38.21 -1.50
N PHE A 70 35.71 39.53 -1.59
CA PHE A 70 36.42 40.50 -0.76
C PHE A 70 35.54 41.35 0.16
N ASP A 71 34.21 41.41 -0.06
CA ASP A 71 33.32 42.19 0.81
C ASP A 71 32.69 41.29 1.90
N PRO A 72 33.08 41.46 3.18
CA PRO A 72 32.55 40.64 4.27
C PRO A 72 31.02 40.72 4.43
N GLU A 73 30.41 41.88 4.14
CA GLU A 73 28.97 42.09 4.25
C GLU A 73 28.25 41.30 3.15
N TYR A 74 28.75 41.33 1.92
CA TYR A 74 28.20 40.57 0.81
C TYR A 74 28.36 39.07 1.00
N VAL A 75 29.53 38.63 1.43
CA VAL A 75 29.79 37.20 1.74
C VAL A 75 28.81 36.69 2.81
N ALA A 76 28.59 37.50 3.88
CA ALA A 76 27.67 37.11 4.95
C ALA A 76 26.19 36.99 4.46
N VAL A 77 25.76 37.91 3.55
CA VAL A 77 24.42 37.84 2.94
C VAL A 77 24.31 36.63 2.02
N LEU A 78 25.35 36.37 1.22
CA LEU A 78 25.40 35.26 0.29
C LEU A 78 25.40 33.90 1.03
N GLU A 79 26.11 33.77 2.15
CA GLU A 79 26.08 32.59 2.98
C GLU A 79 24.68 32.33 3.60
N ARG A 80 24.01 33.39 4.06
CA ARG A 80 22.62 33.29 4.54
C ARG A 80 21.66 32.85 3.42
N GLN A 81 21.84 33.41 2.22
CA GLN A 81 21.06 33.02 1.05
C GLN A 81 21.30 31.50 0.71
N ARG A 82 22.56 31.06 0.72
CA ARG A 82 22.92 29.67 0.48
C ARG A 82 22.33 28.73 1.55
N ALA A 83 22.44 29.09 2.82
CA ALA A 83 21.84 28.31 3.91
C ALA A 83 20.32 28.24 3.77
N SER A 84 19.66 29.35 3.44
CA SER A 84 18.22 29.39 3.19
C SER A 84 17.83 28.56 1.97
N ARG A 85 18.65 28.54 0.92
CA ARG A 85 18.44 27.69 -0.26
C ARG A 85 18.55 26.21 0.08
N ILE A 86 19.58 25.83 0.82
CA ILE A 86 19.74 24.43 1.29
C ILE A 86 18.54 24.03 2.17
N HIS A 87 18.12 24.93 3.05
CA HIS A 87 16.93 24.66 3.87
C HIS A 87 15.66 24.47 3.00
N TRP A 88 15.45 25.33 2.02
CA TRP A 88 14.34 25.20 1.07
C TRP A 88 14.39 23.87 0.29
N ASP A 89 15.55 23.52 -0.25
CA ASP A 89 15.73 22.30 -1.02
C ASP A 89 15.49 21.05 -0.14
N ASN A 90 15.93 21.08 1.13
CA ASN A 90 15.68 20.03 2.09
C ASN A 90 14.17 19.87 2.40
N VAL A 91 13.46 20.97 2.60
CA VAL A 91 12.01 20.96 2.82
C VAL A 91 11.27 20.43 1.58
N GLN A 92 11.66 20.90 0.38
CA GLN A 92 11.08 20.41 -0.87
C GLN A 92 11.30 18.91 -1.09
N ASN A 93 12.50 18.42 -0.80
CA ASN A 93 12.84 17.00 -0.94
C ASN A 93 12.09 16.10 0.06
N GLN A 94 11.62 16.64 1.18
CA GLN A 94 10.79 15.90 2.15
C GLN A 94 9.31 15.81 1.74
N ILE A 95 8.86 16.62 0.77
CA ILE A 95 7.49 16.60 0.27
C ILE A 95 7.34 15.42 -0.69
N PRO A 96 6.52 14.42 -0.38
CA PRO A 96 6.26 13.33 -1.30
C PRO A 96 5.66 13.87 -2.60
N GLN A 97 6.33 13.64 -3.71
CA GLN A 97 5.83 13.99 -5.02
C GLN A 97 5.19 12.77 -5.67
N VAL A 98 4.00 12.96 -6.23
CA VAL A 98 3.31 11.94 -7.02
C VAL A 98 3.07 12.47 -8.43
N MET A 99 3.20 11.60 -9.40
CA MET A 99 2.82 11.94 -10.77
C MET A 99 1.30 12.05 -10.86
N VAL A 100 0.81 13.22 -11.28
CA VAL A 100 -0.61 13.44 -11.58
C VAL A 100 -0.80 13.46 -13.09
N MET A 101 -1.87 12.81 -13.52
CA MET A 101 -2.24 12.77 -14.93
C MET A 101 -2.95 14.07 -15.30
N ASN A 102 -2.40 14.82 -16.25
CA ASN A 102 -3.01 16.02 -16.83
C ASN A 102 -3.35 15.79 -18.31
N ASP A 103 -4.41 16.43 -18.76
CA ASP A 103 -4.74 16.44 -20.18
C ASP A 103 -3.76 17.35 -20.95
N LEU A 104 -3.37 16.93 -22.13
CA LEU A 104 -2.52 17.74 -22.99
C LEU A 104 -3.31 18.96 -23.48
N PRO A 105 -2.68 20.16 -23.57
CA PRO A 105 -3.32 21.35 -24.15
C PRO A 105 -3.83 21.13 -25.56
N LYS A 106 -3.15 20.27 -26.33
CA LYS A 106 -3.56 19.85 -27.67
C LYS A 106 -3.71 18.33 -27.68
N VAL A 107 -4.91 17.87 -27.97
CA VAL A 107 -5.21 16.45 -28.11
C VAL A 107 -4.46 15.89 -29.31
N ARG A 108 -3.78 14.76 -29.14
CA ARG A 108 -3.13 14.04 -30.25
C ARG A 108 -4.18 13.37 -31.12
N PRO A 109 -4.04 13.41 -32.48
CA PRO A 109 -4.86 12.58 -33.36
C PRO A 109 -4.79 11.12 -32.93
N THR A 110 -5.95 10.48 -32.84
CA THR A 110 -6.07 9.08 -32.47
C THR A 110 -6.77 8.35 -33.60
N HIS A 111 -6.24 7.20 -33.98
CA HIS A 111 -6.77 6.42 -35.11
C HIS A 111 -7.20 5.03 -34.64
N GLN A 112 -8.21 4.49 -35.26
CA GLN A 112 -8.53 3.08 -35.14
C GLN A 112 -7.37 2.26 -35.74
N LEU A 113 -6.87 1.27 -35.02
CA LEU A 113 -5.78 0.43 -35.51
C LEU A 113 -6.35 -0.73 -36.33
N VAL A 114 -5.91 -0.87 -37.58
CA VAL A 114 -6.32 -1.98 -38.45
C VAL A 114 -5.74 -3.28 -37.88
N ARG A 115 -6.60 -4.21 -37.46
CA ARG A 115 -6.23 -5.48 -36.84
C ARG A 115 -5.31 -5.31 -35.62
N GLY A 116 -5.37 -4.17 -34.91
CA GLY A 116 -4.55 -3.88 -33.74
C GLY A 116 -3.09 -3.50 -34.04
N SER A 117 -2.70 -3.39 -35.32
CA SER A 117 -1.33 -3.01 -35.70
C SER A 117 -1.14 -1.50 -35.56
N TYR A 118 -0.16 -1.06 -34.79
CA TYR A 118 0.17 0.35 -34.58
C TYR A 118 0.76 1.01 -35.85
N GLU A 119 1.26 0.23 -36.82
CA GLU A 119 1.79 0.70 -38.11
C GLU A 119 0.69 0.97 -39.13
N ASN A 120 -0.49 0.33 -38.94
CA ASN A 120 -1.61 0.44 -39.87
C ASN A 120 -2.73 1.27 -39.28
N LEU A 121 -2.68 2.59 -39.54
CA LEU A 121 -3.68 3.52 -39.06
C LEU A 121 -4.93 3.49 -39.94
N GLY A 122 -6.09 3.28 -39.31
CA GLY A 122 -7.40 3.42 -39.93
C GLY A 122 -7.96 4.85 -39.76
N PRO A 123 -9.28 5.03 -39.80
CA PRO A 123 -9.92 6.33 -39.65
C PRO A 123 -9.54 7.01 -38.34
N GLU A 124 -9.43 8.33 -38.35
CA GLU A 124 -9.30 9.12 -37.14
C GLU A 124 -10.56 9.02 -36.30
N VAL A 125 -10.38 8.88 -34.97
CA VAL A 125 -11.45 8.79 -33.98
C VAL A 125 -11.30 9.84 -32.91
N VAL A 126 -12.44 10.33 -32.43
CA VAL A 126 -12.50 11.26 -31.31
C VAL A 126 -12.98 10.54 -30.06
N ALA A 127 -12.57 11.02 -28.87
CA ALA A 127 -13.06 10.51 -27.60
C ALA A 127 -14.59 10.69 -27.54
N SER A 128 -15.29 9.62 -27.15
CA SER A 128 -16.75 9.63 -27.03
C SER A 128 -17.22 8.64 -25.97
N LEU A 129 -18.43 8.83 -25.48
CA LEU A 129 -19.10 7.87 -24.60
C LEU A 129 -19.81 6.78 -25.44
N PRO A 130 -20.04 5.57 -24.89
CA PRO A 130 -20.76 4.51 -25.59
C PRO A 130 -22.20 4.93 -25.95
N GLY A 131 -22.51 5.14 -27.23
CA GLY A 131 -23.77 5.74 -27.69
C GLY A 131 -25.03 4.97 -27.26
N HIS A 132 -24.95 3.63 -27.18
CA HIS A 132 -26.07 2.80 -26.71
C HIS A 132 -26.38 2.93 -25.21
N LEU A 133 -25.44 3.41 -24.39
CA LEU A 133 -25.62 3.67 -22.95
C LEU A 133 -25.90 5.16 -22.66
N THR A 134 -25.84 6.00 -23.70
CA THR A 134 -26.00 7.45 -23.58
C THR A 134 -26.98 8.00 -24.62
N PRO A 135 -28.20 7.45 -24.72
CA PRO A 135 -29.15 7.92 -25.71
C PRO A 135 -29.45 9.41 -25.50
N GLY A 136 -29.20 10.23 -26.52
CA GLY A 136 -29.44 11.68 -26.48
C GLY A 136 -28.37 12.50 -25.72
N HIS A 137 -27.36 11.90 -25.12
CA HIS A 137 -26.26 12.65 -24.51
C HIS A 137 -25.30 13.15 -25.57
N ARG A 138 -25.08 14.45 -25.61
CA ARG A 138 -24.10 15.06 -26.49
C ARG A 138 -22.83 15.33 -25.71
N VAL A 139 -21.73 14.66 -26.09
CA VAL A 139 -20.41 14.92 -25.51
C VAL A 139 -20.00 16.36 -25.85
N THR A 140 -19.86 17.20 -24.84
CA THR A 140 -19.51 18.62 -25.00
C THR A 140 -18.02 18.84 -24.86
N ARG A 141 -17.37 18.04 -24.02
CA ARG A 141 -15.93 18.13 -23.75
C ARG A 141 -15.37 16.70 -23.62
N PRO A 142 -14.81 16.12 -24.69
CA PRO A 142 -14.37 14.73 -24.69
C PRO A 142 -13.07 14.54 -23.88
N ASP A 143 -13.15 14.78 -22.56
CA ASP A 143 -12.06 14.64 -21.62
C ASP A 143 -12.35 13.59 -20.53
N ARG A 144 -11.37 13.37 -19.67
CA ARG A 144 -11.51 12.40 -18.58
C ARG A 144 -12.51 12.81 -17.51
N LEU A 145 -12.75 14.09 -17.35
CA LEU A 145 -13.74 14.60 -16.39
C LEU A 145 -15.16 14.25 -16.84
N GLU A 146 -15.48 14.44 -18.11
CA GLU A 146 -16.78 14.07 -18.67
C GLU A 146 -17.02 12.55 -18.58
N LEU A 147 -15.97 11.74 -18.88
CA LEU A 147 -16.03 10.29 -18.67
C LEU A 147 -16.30 9.94 -17.20
N ALA A 148 -15.60 10.58 -16.26
CA ALA A 148 -15.78 10.32 -14.84
C ALA A 148 -17.20 10.72 -14.36
N GLN A 149 -17.70 11.87 -14.78
CA GLN A 149 -19.07 12.31 -14.46
C GLN A 149 -20.12 11.35 -15.00
N TRP A 150 -19.94 10.86 -16.25
CA TRP A 150 -20.84 9.86 -16.80
C TRP A 150 -20.77 8.52 -16.04
N LEU A 151 -19.59 8.06 -15.65
CA LEU A 151 -19.44 6.80 -14.91
C LEU A 151 -20.21 6.81 -13.57
N VAL A 152 -20.29 7.96 -12.89
CA VAL A 152 -21.02 8.09 -11.61
C VAL A 152 -22.43 8.67 -11.79
N SER A 153 -22.87 8.88 -13.02
CA SER A 153 -24.21 9.39 -13.30
C SER A 153 -25.28 8.39 -12.82
N PRO A 154 -26.37 8.85 -12.19
CA PRO A 154 -27.51 7.99 -11.82
C PRO A 154 -28.14 7.26 -13.02
N THR A 155 -27.97 7.80 -14.22
CA THR A 155 -28.49 7.20 -15.46
C THR A 155 -27.60 6.08 -16.00
N ASN A 156 -26.36 5.92 -15.50
CA ASN A 156 -25.48 4.84 -15.92
C ASN A 156 -25.75 3.58 -15.08
N PRO A 157 -26.32 2.51 -15.66
CA PRO A 157 -26.74 1.35 -14.90
C PRO A 157 -25.60 0.42 -14.49
N LEU A 158 -24.40 0.57 -15.04
CA LEU A 158 -23.35 -0.45 -14.96
C LEU A 158 -22.42 -0.29 -13.74
N PRO A 159 -21.81 0.89 -13.45
CA PRO A 159 -20.77 0.98 -12.42
C PRO A 159 -21.24 0.60 -11.03
N ALA A 160 -22.48 0.98 -10.66
CA ALA A 160 -23.05 0.63 -9.37
C ALA A 160 -23.27 -0.88 -9.24
N ARG A 161 -23.86 -1.55 -10.25
CA ARG A 161 -24.06 -3.00 -10.27
C ARG A 161 -22.73 -3.77 -10.20
N VAL A 162 -21.73 -3.35 -10.98
CA VAL A 162 -20.40 -3.97 -10.98
C VAL A 162 -19.74 -3.80 -9.62
N THR A 163 -19.80 -2.62 -9.03
CA THR A 163 -19.18 -2.34 -7.72
C THR A 163 -19.85 -3.16 -6.61
N VAL A 164 -21.18 -3.14 -6.57
CA VAL A 164 -21.97 -3.95 -5.62
C VAL A 164 -21.65 -5.43 -5.78
N ASN A 165 -21.62 -5.95 -6.98
CA ASN A 165 -21.29 -7.36 -7.23
C ASN A 165 -19.90 -7.74 -6.74
N ARG A 166 -18.90 -6.88 -6.94
CA ARG A 166 -17.54 -7.09 -6.44
C ARG A 166 -17.47 -7.06 -4.91
N LEU A 167 -18.17 -6.13 -4.28
CA LEU A 167 -18.28 -6.10 -2.82
C LEU A 167 -19.01 -7.33 -2.29
N TRP A 168 -20.15 -7.70 -2.89
CA TRP A 168 -20.86 -8.93 -2.56
C TRP A 168 -19.97 -10.16 -2.61
N GLN A 169 -19.17 -10.28 -3.66
CA GLN A 169 -18.22 -11.41 -3.82
C GLN A 169 -17.20 -11.51 -2.69
N GLN A 170 -16.81 -10.39 -2.07
CA GLN A 170 -15.88 -10.43 -0.92
C GLN A 170 -16.52 -11.08 0.31
N PHE A 171 -17.84 -10.92 0.48
CA PHE A 171 -18.58 -11.43 1.65
C PHE A 171 -19.19 -12.81 1.43
N PHE A 172 -19.61 -13.11 0.20
CA PHE A 172 -20.26 -14.38 -0.14
C PHE A 172 -19.39 -15.36 -0.93
N GLY A 173 -18.20 -14.94 -1.33
CA GLY A 173 -17.27 -15.78 -2.10
C GLY A 173 -17.53 -15.81 -3.60
N VAL A 174 -18.80 -15.72 -4.01
CA VAL A 174 -19.26 -15.64 -5.40
C VAL A 174 -20.17 -14.43 -5.57
N GLY A 175 -20.02 -13.70 -6.66
CA GLY A 175 -20.88 -12.56 -6.97
C GLY A 175 -22.31 -12.98 -7.30
N LEU A 176 -23.27 -12.07 -7.18
CA LEU A 176 -24.64 -12.27 -7.72
C LEU A 176 -24.56 -12.57 -9.22
N VAL A 177 -23.68 -11.85 -9.94
CA VAL A 177 -23.17 -12.24 -11.27
C VAL A 177 -21.86 -12.98 -11.04
N LYS A 178 -21.82 -14.28 -11.36
CA LYS A 178 -20.65 -15.14 -11.14
C LYS A 178 -19.46 -14.76 -12.02
N THR A 179 -19.73 -14.35 -13.25
CA THR A 179 -18.75 -13.81 -14.20
C THR A 179 -18.45 -12.35 -13.89
N SER A 180 -17.80 -12.08 -12.76
CA SER A 180 -17.53 -10.71 -12.29
C SER A 180 -16.66 -9.89 -13.25
N GLU A 181 -15.96 -10.54 -14.17
CA GLU A 181 -15.18 -9.99 -15.27
C GLU A 181 -16.01 -9.66 -16.52
N ASP A 182 -17.21 -10.25 -16.66
CA ASP A 182 -18.08 -10.05 -17.82
C ASP A 182 -19.54 -9.92 -17.41
N PHE A 183 -20.08 -8.71 -17.55
CA PHE A 183 -21.48 -8.36 -17.35
C PHE A 183 -22.24 -8.26 -18.69
N GLY A 184 -21.58 -8.62 -19.79
CA GLY A 184 -22.15 -8.58 -21.14
C GLY A 184 -22.92 -9.85 -21.50
N LEU A 185 -23.14 -9.99 -22.82
CA LEU A 185 -23.95 -11.09 -23.39
C LEU A 185 -23.33 -12.48 -23.18
N GLN A 186 -22.02 -12.58 -22.97
CA GLN A 186 -21.33 -13.85 -22.73
C GLN A 186 -21.22 -14.16 -21.23
N GLY A 187 -21.54 -13.20 -20.38
CA GLY A 187 -21.56 -13.39 -18.94
C GLY A 187 -22.81 -14.13 -18.45
N GLU A 188 -22.72 -14.66 -17.21
CA GLU A 188 -23.89 -15.25 -16.56
C GLU A 188 -24.89 -14.17 -16.11
N ARG A 189 -26.17 -14.51 -16.19
CA ARG A 189 -27.22 -13.66 -15.60
C ARG A 189 -27.10 -13.64 -14.07
N PRO A 190 -27.46 -12.54 -13.42
CA PRO A 190 -27.46 -12.49 -11.96
C PRO A 190 -28.39 -13.56 -11.37
N SER A 191 -27.96 -14.21 -10.28
CA SER A 191 -28.80 -15.19 -9.57
C SER A 191 -30.05 -14.55 -8.94
N HIS A 192 -29.93 -13.29 -8.53
CA HIS A 192 -30.99 -12.48 -7.90
C HIS A 192 -30.95 -11.08 -8.52
N PRO A 193 -31.59 -10.88 -9.69
CA PRO A 193 -31.50 -9.62 -10.43
C PRO A 193 -32.10 -8.45 -9.64
N GLU A 194 -33.26 -8.66 -9.01
CA GLU A 194 -33.94 -7.63 -8.21
C GLU A 194 -33.10 -7.17 -7.00
N LEU A 195 -32.41 -8.12 -6.36
CA LEU A 195 -31.51 -7.80 -5.25
C LEU A 195 -30.30 -6.98 -5.73
N LEU A 196 -29.72 -7.36 -6.87
CA LEU A 196 -28.60 -6.62 -7.46
C LEU A 196 -29.02 -5.18 -7.80
N ASP A 197 -30.19 -5.01 -8.37
CA ASP A 197 -30.72 -3.71 -8.76
C ASP A 197 -31.03 -2.85 -7.54
N TRP A 198 -31.68 -3.42 -6.53
CA TRP A 198 -31.97 -2.73 -5.28
C TRP A 198 -30.68 -2.26 -4.57
N LEU A 199 -29.71 -3.15 -4.40
CA LEU A 199 -28.42 -2.80 -3.79
C LEU A 199 -27.67 -1.73 -4.59
N ALA A 200 -27.75 -1.76 -5.92
CA ALA A 200 -27.10 -0.77 -6.77
C ALA A 200 -27.76 0.62 -6.63
N ILE A 201 -29.09 0.69 -6.57
CA ILE A 201 -29.83 1.94 -6.35
C ILE A 201 -29.50 2.49 -4.97
N GLU A 202 -29.62 1.69 -3.92
CA GLU A 202 -29.33 2.08 -2.54
C GLU A 202 -27.90 2.61 -2.39
N PHE A 203 -26.93 1.97 -3.10
CA PHE A 203 -25.55 2.40 -3.09
C PHE A 203 -25.34 3.78 -3.73
N VAL A 204 -26.03 4.08 -4.82
CA VAL A 204 -25.99 5.40 -5.47
C VAL A 204 -26.69 6.46 -4.61
N GLU A 205 -27.89 6.15 -4.08
CA GLU A 205 -28.67 7.07 -3.25
C GLU A 205 -28.02 7.40 -1.91
N SER A 206 -27.24 6.47 -1.34
CA SER A 206 -26.41 6.71 -0.16
C SER A 206 -25.17 7.59 -0.44
N GLY A 207 -24.98 8.09 -1.66
CA GLY A 207 -23.81 8.84 -2.07
C GLY A 207 -22.55 7.98 -2.25
N TRP A 208 -22.71 6.74 -2.69
CA TRP A 208 -21.63 5.76 -2.88
C TRP A 208 -20.95 5.37 -1.56
N ASP A 209 -21.70 5.32 -0.46
CA ASP A 209 -21.19 4.94 0.86
C ASP A 209 -20.94 3.43 0.94
N VAL A 210 -19.69 3.05 0.74
CA VAL A 210 -19.20 1.66 0.81
C VAL A 210 -19.45 1.07 2.21
N LYS A 211 -19.30 1.85 3.29
CA LYS A 211 -19.49 1.35 4.64
C LYS A 211 -20.96 1.09 4.96
N ALA A 212 -21.88 1.93 4.48
CA ALA A 212 -23.31 1.72 4.60
C ALA A 212 -23.72 0.43 3.85
N LEU A 213 -23.26 0.25 2.61
CA LEU A 213 -23.50 -0.97 1.84
C LEU A 213 -22.97 -2.23 2.56
N ILE A 214 -21.74 -2.21 3.05
CA ILE A 214 -21.16 -3.33 3.82
C ILE A 214 -22.02 -3.62 5.04
N ARG A 215 -22.41 -2.60 5.79
CA ARG A 215 -23.30 -2.75 6.96
C ARG A 215 -24.61 -3.45 6.60
N THR A 216 -25.24 -3.05 5.51
CA THR A 216 -26.48 -3.66 5.00
C THR A 216 -26.28 -5.14 4.71
N VAL A 217 -25.18 -5.49 4.04
CA VAL A 217 -24.82 -6.88 3.69
C VAL A 217 -24.59 -7.71 4.96
N VAL A 218 -23.70 -7.28 5.87
CA VAL A 218 -23.29 -8.12 7.01
C VAL A 218 -24.33 -8.23 8.11
N LEU A 219 -25.28 -7.28 8.18
CA LEU A 219 -26.41 -7.35 9.12
C LEU A 219 -27.60 -8.14 8.56
N SER A 220 -27.59 -8.49 7.27
CA SER A 220 -28.70 -9.24 6.65
C SER A 220 -28.85 -10.64 7.28
N ALA A 221 -30.07 -11.11 7.35
CA ALA A 221 -30.35 -12.49 7.79
C ALA A 221 -29.62 -13.52 6.91
N THR A 222 -29.52 -13.24 5.61
CA THR A 222 -28.81 -14.08 4.63
C THR A 222 -27.33 -14.27 4.96
N TYR A 223 -26.63 -13.21 5.34
CA TYR A 223 -25.20 -13.28 5.69
C TYR A 223 -24.98 -13.97 7.04
N ARG A 224 -25.92 -13.81 7.96
CA ARG A 224 -25.85 -14.33 9.34
C ARG A 224 -26.34 -15.78 9.48
N GLN A 225 -26.74 -16.43 8.39
CA GLN A 225 -27.07 -17.84 8.38
C GLN A 225 -25.85 -18.70 8.76
N SER A 226 -26.13 -19.89 9.34
CA SER A 226 -25.09 -20.91 9.51
C SER A 226 -24.57 -21.39 8.16
N SER A 227 -23.26 -21.64 8.05
CA SER A 227 -22.63 -22.28 6.90
C SER A 227 -22.91 -23.79 6.83
N GLN A 228 -23.42 -24.37 7.90
CA GLN A 228 -23.80 -25.81 7.95
C GLN A 228 -25.01 -26.05 7.05
N SER A 229 -24.97 -27.20 6.35
CA SER A 229 -26.01 -27.56 5.39
C SER A 229 -26.14 -29.07 5.33
N SER A 230 -27.35 -29.56 5.06
CA SER A 230 -27.57 -30.99 4.79
C SER A 230 -26.85 -31.41 3.50
N PRO A 231 -26.51 -32.72 3.36
CA PRO A 231 -25.95 -33.23 2.12
C PRO A 231 -26.80 -32.93 0.89
N GLU A 232 -28.13 -33.07 1.01
CA GLU A 232 -29.06 -32.80 -0.09
C GLU A 232 -29.03 -31.33 -0.54
N ASN A 233 -28.94 -30.40 0.40
CA ASN A 233 -28.82 -28.99 0.07
C ASN A 233 -27.48 -28.63 -0.62
N ARG A 234 -26.40 -29.32 -0.21
CA ARG A 234 -25.09 -29.15 -0.88
C ARG A 234 -25.09 -29.72 -2.29
N GLU A 235 -25.77 -30.82 -2.51
CA GLU A 235 -25.93 -31.41 -3.85
C GLU A 235 -26.78 -30.54 -4.76
N ARG A 236 -27.88 -29.97 -4.26
CA ARG A 236 -28.78 -29.10 -5.03
C ARG A 236 -28.23 -27.72 -5.35
N ASP A 237 -27.38 -27.20 -4.47
CA ASP A 237 -26.79 -25.86 -4.61
C ASP A 237 -25.34 -25.85 -4.09
N PRO A 238 -24.41 -26.52 -4.81
CA PRO A 238 -23.03 -26.68 -4.34
C PRO A 238 -22.31 -25.35 -4.16
N GLU A 239 -22.56 -24.37 -5.02
CA GLU A 239 -21.95 -23.05 -4.98
C GLU A 239 -22.72 -22.02 -4.14
N ASN A 240 -23.79 -22.45 -3.43
CA ASN A 240 -24.66 -21.56 -2.65
C ASN A 240 -25.21 -20.38 -3.45
N ARG A 241 -25.58 -20.62 -4.71
CA ARG A 241 -26.15 -19.59 -5.60
C ARG A 241 -27.53 -19.12 -5.17
N LYS A 242 -28.28 -19.98 -4.48
CA LYS A 242 -29.62 -19.70 -3.93
C LYS A 242 -29.55 -19.09 -2.53
N LEU A 243 -28.37 -18.87 -1.98
CA LEU A 243 -28.16 -18.28 -0.66
C LEU A 243 -28.89 -19.03 0.48
N SER A 244 -28.95 -20.35 0.37
CA SER A 244 -29.66 -21.23 1.33
C SER A 244 -28.88 -21.47 2.63
N ARG A 245 -27.64 -21.03 2.70
CA ARG A 245 -26.74 -21.12 3.85
C ARG A 245 -25.81 -19.93 3.93
N GLY A 246 -25.13 -19.76 5.06
CA GLY A 246 -24.06 -18.79 5.22
C GLY A 246 -22.90 -19.05 4.25
N PRO A 247 -22.15 -18.01 3.88
CA PRO A 247 -21.03 -18.17 2.97
C PRO A 247 -19.87 -18.93 3.64
N ARG A 248 -19.28 -19.87 2.90
CA ARG A 248 -18.08 -20.61 3.33
C ARG A 248 -17.06 -20.61 2.18
N PHE A 249 -15.93 -19.99 2.39
CA PHE A 249 -14.86 -19.92 1.39
C PHE A 249 -13.51 -19.64 2.04
N ARG A 250 -12.43 -20.09 1.39
CA ARG A 250 -11.06 -19.82 1.85
C ARG A 250 -10.74 -18.33 1.81
N MET A 251 -10.15 -17.83 2.88
CA MET A 251 -9.65 -16.45 2.94
C MET A 251 -8.47 -16.24 1.99
N SER A 252 -8.28 -15.02 1.51
CA SER A 252 -7.09 -14.66 0.76
C SER A 252 -5.85 -14.65 1.65
N SER A 253 -4.67 -14.93 1.09
CA SER A 253 -3.42 -14.97 1.87
C SER A 253 -3.11 -13.67 2.64
N PRO A 254 -3.41 -12.45 2.12
CA PRO A 254 -3.31 -11.24 2.92
C PRO A 254 -4.21 -11.24 4.17
N MET A 255 -5.43 -11.77 4.06
CA MET A 255 -6.35 -11.88 5.21
C MET A 255 -5.86 -12.95 6.21
N ILE A 256 -5.34 -14.08 5.74
CA ILE A 256 -4.77 -15.15 6.59
C ILE A 256 -3.59 -14.59 7.41
N ARG A 257 -2.69 -13.82 6.77
CA ARG A 257 -1.59 -13.17 7.49
C ARG A 257 -2.10 -12.17 8.53
N ASP A 258 -3.02 -11.29 8.15
CA ASP A 258 -3.55 -10.28 9.07
C ASP A 258 -4.29 -10.93 10.24
N MET A 259 -5.02 -12.03 10.02
CA MET A 259 -5.66 -12.84 11.06
C MET A 259 -4.64 -13.43 12.03
N ALA A 260 -3.55 -14.02 11.52
CA ALA A 260 -2.49 -14.58 12.38
C ALA A 260 -1.83 -13.50 13.26
N LEU A 261 -1.50 -12.34 12.67
CA LEU A 261 -0.96 -11.20 13.41
C LEU A 261 -1.94 -10.63 14.44
N ALA A 262 -3.23 -10.51 14.07
CA ALA A 262 -4.28 -10.02 14.97
C ALA A 262 -4.49 -10.97 16.16
N SER A 263 -4.57 -12.28 15.91
CA SER A 263 -4.72 -13.30 16.96
C SER A 263 -3.57 -13.28 17.96
N ALA A 264 -2.37 -12.94 17.49
CA ALA A 264 -1.17 -12.78 18.32
C ALA A 264 -1.03 -11.39 18.97
N GLY A 265 -1.94 -10.44 18.65
CA GLY A 265 -1.83 -9.06 19.14
C GLY A 265 -0.64 -8.28 18.54
N LEU A 266 -0.09 -8.75 17.43
CA LEU A 266 1.02 -8.10 16.72
C LEU A 266 0.55 -7.09 15.67
N LEU A 267 -0.68 -7.23 15.16
CA LEU A 267 -1.16 -6.41 14.04
C LEU A 267 -1.14 -4.92 14.37
N THR A 268 -0.42 -4.16 13.55
CA THR A 268 -0.40 -2.70 13.62
C THR A 268 -1.48 -2.11 12.72
N GLU A 269 -2.47 -1.43 13.32
CA GLU A 269 -3.65 -0.90 12.62
C GLU A 269 -3.45 0.51 12.04
N ARG A 270 -2.24 1.08 12.10
CA ARG A 270 -1.96 2.42 11.58
C ARG A 270 -2.34 2.54 10.10
N VAL A 271 -3.20 3.50 9.77
CA VAL A 271 -3.66 3.80 8.40
C VAL A 271 -2.71 4.81 7.74
N GLY A 272 -2.42 4.59 6.45
CA GLY A 272 -1.57 5.50 5.65
C GLY A 272 -0.08 5.30 5.87
N GLY A 273 0.72 6.16 5.24
CA GLY A 273 2.19 6.10 5.26
C GLY A 273 2.79 5.22 4.17
N THR A 274 4.10 5.05 4.22
CA THR A 274 4.88 4.29 3.23
C THR A 274 4.59 2.80 3.27
N ALA A 275 4.84 2.11 2.15
CA ALA A 275 4.84 0.65 2.11
C ALA A 275 5.93 0.07 3.02
N VAL A 276 5.75 -1.18 3.46
CA VAL A 276 6.64 -1.89 4.38
C VAL A 276 7.16 -3.19 3.77
N ASN A 277 8.35 -3.57 4.18
CA ASN A 277 9.05 -4.77 3.74
C ASN A 277 9.12 -5.80 4.90
N PRO A 278 8.12 -6.69 5.04
CA PRO A 278 8.15 -7.74 6.06
C PRO A 278 9.23 -8.79 5.79
N TYR A 279 9.26 -9.86 6.59
CA TYR A 279 10.16 -11.00 6.37
C TYR A 279 10.06 -11.53 4.95
N GLN A 280 11.21 -11.83 4.35
CA GLN A 280 11.34 -12.48 3.06
C GLN A 280 12.62 -13.33 3.04
N PRO A 281 12.63 -14.49 2.40
CA PRO A 281 13.84 -15.30 2.25
C PRO A 281 14.97 -14.50 1.58
N ALA A 282 16.17 -14.65 2.09
CA ALA A 282 17.37 -14.01 1.51
C ALA A 282 17.63 -14.52 0.08
N GLY A 283 18.20 -13.68 -0.76
CA GLY A 283 18.64 -14.04 -2.11
C GLY A 283 17.56 -13.93 -3.19
N VAL A 284 16.26 -13.89 -2.85
CA VAL A 284 15.16 -13.86 -3.84
C VAL A 284 15.25 -12.64 -4.77
N TRP A 285 15.60 -11.49 -4.24
CA TRP A 285 15.70 -10.26 -5.03
C TRP A 285 16.97 -10.22 -5.86
N GLU A 286 18.08 -10.65 -5.29
CA GLU A 286 19.37 -10.75 -5.95
C GLU A 286 19.30 -11.69 -7.15
N GLU A 287 18.71 -12.87 -6.97
CA GLU A 287 18.52 -13.86 -8.03
C GLU A 287 17.66 -13.31 -9.17
N THR A 288 16.49 -12.76 -8.84
CA THR A 288 15.53 -12.27 -9.84
C THR A 288 16.03 -11.01 -10.57
N THR A 289 16.93 -10.23 -9.98
CA THR A 289 17.43 -8.97 -10.54
C THR A 289 18.89 -9.02 -10.97
N PHE A 290 19.48 -10.22 -11.06
CA PHE A 290 20.88 -10.40 -11.42
C PHE A 290 21.82 -9.56 -10.54
N GLY A 291 21.56 -9.50 -9.23
CA GLY A 291 22.35 -8.76 -8.26
C GLY A 291 22.11 -7.24 -8.21
N ASN A 292 21.27 -6.69 -9.10
CA ASN A 292 21.05 -5.23 -9.19
C ASN A 292 20.21 -4.65 -8.05
N LYS A 293 19.45 -5.47 -7.32
CA LYS A 293 18.59 -5.01 -6.22
C LYS A 293 18.71 -5.96 -5.04
N ARG A 294 18.73 -5.39 -3.84
CA ARG A 294 18.68 -6.12 -2.58
C ARG A 294 17.38 -5.83 -1.85
N TYR A 295 16.92 -6.83 -1.13
CA TYR A 295 15.80 -6.63 -0.23
C TYR A 295 16.29 -6.06 1.09
N THR A 296 15.71 -4.94 1.50
CA THR A 296 15.96 -4.38 2.82
C THR A 296 14.71 -4.59 3.65
N GLN A 297 14.78 -5.51 4.62
CA GLN A 297 13.70 -5.79 5.54
C GLN A 297 13.51 -4.61 6.48
N ASP A 298 12.27 -4.27 6.76
CA ASP A 298 11.91 -3.34 7.84
C ASP A 298 11.94 -4.04 9.20
N HIS A 299 11.96 -3.27 10.28
CA HIS A 299 12.07 -3.73 11.65
C HIS A 299 10.97 -3.15 12.55
N GLY A 300 10.76 -3.79 13.71
CA GLY A 300 9.80 -3.34 14.72
C GLY A 300 8.35 -3.36 14.20
N GLU A 301 7.57 -2.31 14.50
CA GLU A 301 6.14 -2.23 14.14
C GLU A 301 5.87 -2.33 12.64
N ALA A 302 6.82 -1.95 11.79
CA ALA A 302 6.68 -2.01 10.34
C ALA A 302 6.49 -3.45 9.83
N LEU A 303 7.09 -4.45 10.50
CA LEU A 303 6.93 -5.87 10.18
C LEU A 303 5.48 -6.35 10.32
N TYR A 304 4.72 -5.73 11.20
CA TYR A 304 3.39 -6.19 11.61
C TYR A 304 2.25 -5.33 11.05
N ARG A 305 2.55 -4.43 10.12
CA ARG A 305 1.52 -3.66 9.44
C ARG A 305 0.60 -4.55 8.62
N ARG A 306 -0.66 -4.10 8.45
CA ARG A 306 -1.65 -4.79 7.61
C ARG A 306 -1.07 -5.12 6.24
N SER A 307 -1.43 -6.28 5.72
CA SER A 307 -0.95 -6.81 4.43
C SER A 307 -1.20 -5.87 3.24
N LEU A 308 -2.17 -4.95 3.37
CA LEU A 308 -2.42 -3.87 2.41
C LEU A 308 -1.19 -3.00 2.17
N TYR A 309 -0.35 -2.80 3.19
CA TYR A 309 0.83 -1.93 3.13
C TYR A 309 2.11 -2.66 2.76
N VAL A 310 2.08 -3.98 2.55
CA VAL A 310 3.26 -4.74 2.15
C VAL A 310 3.71 -4.30 0.75
N PHE A 311 4.99 -3.95 0.63
CA PHE A 311 5.58 -3.53 -0.62
C PHE A 311 5.50 -4.63 -1.67
N TRP A 312 5.05 -4.25 -2.85
CA TRP A 312 4.88 -5.17 -3.98
C TRP A 312 5.68 -4.67 -5.18
N ARG A 313 6.64 -5.45 -5.59
CA ARG A 313 7.31 -5.24 -6.87
C ARG A 313 6.73 -6.19 -7.92
N ARG A 314 6.37 -5.66 -9.09
CA ARG A 314 5.70 -6.45 -10.16
C ARG A 314 6.45 -7.73 -10.55
N ILE A 315 7.79 -7.69 -10.59
CA ILE A 315 8.63 -8.84 -10.96
C ILE A 315 8.77 -9.81 -9.77
N ILE A 316 8.76 -9.29 -8.54
CA ILE A 316 8.96 -10.06 -7.31
C ILE A 316 7.83 -9.71 -6.35
N GLY A 317 6.80 -10.53 -6.31
CA GLY A 317 5.75 -10.42 -5.29
C GLY A 317 6.26 -10.86 -3.91
N PRO A 318 5.62 -10.43 -2.82
CA PRO A 318 5.92 -10.96 -1.50
C PRO A 318 5.73 -12.47 -1.44
N THR A 319 6.74 -13.21 -0.99
CA THR A 319 6.75 -14.68 -0.95
C THR A 319 5.68 -15.27 -0.03
N LEU A 320 5.24 -14.49 0.95
CA LEU A 320 4.19 -14.86 1.90
C LEU A 320 2.76 -14.83 1.32
N PHE A 321 2.58 -14.32 0.09
CA PHE A 321 1.26 -14.25 -0.54
C PHE A 321 1.10 -15.26 -1.66
N PHE A 322 -0.01 -15.97 -1.64
CA PHE A 322 -0.45 -16.90 -2.65
C PHE A 322 -1.87 -16.57 -3.12
N ASP A 323 -2.28 -17.04 -4.28
CA ASP A 323 -3.59 -16.75 -4.88
C ASP A 323 -3.95 -15.26 -4.96
N VAL A 324 -2.95 -14.43 -5.24
CA VAL A 324 -3.11 -12.98 -5.40
C VAL A 324 -2.82 -12.55 -6.82
N ALA A 325 -3.35 -11.39 -7.22
CA ALA A 325 -3.06 -10.82 -8.53
C ALA A 325 -1.55 -10.53 -8.70
N ASN A 326 -0.97 -10.94 -9.82
CA ASN A 326 0.45 -10.73 -10.12
C ASN A 326 0.79 -9.27 -10.47
N ARG A 327 -0.22 -8.41 -10.60
CA ARG A 327 -0.12 -6.99 -10.95
C ARG A 327 0.51 -6.69 -12.32
N GLN A 328 0.58 -7.68 -13.20
CA GLN A 328 0.98 -7.49 -14.60
C GLN A 328 -0.23 -7.21 -15.49
N THR A 329 -1.36 -7.82 -15.15
CA THR A 329 -2.64 -7.63 -15.85
C THR A 329 -3.73 -7.28 -14.84
N CYS A 330 -4.77 -6.60 -15.29
CA CYS A 330 -5.94 -6.35 -14.46
C CYS A 330 -6.64 -7.67 -14.13
N THR A 331 -6.81 -7.96 -12.85
CA THR A 331 -7.47 -9.18 -12.36
C THR A 331 -8.68 -8.79 -11.54
N VAL A 332 -9.86 -9.17 -11.98
CA VAL A 332 -11.13 -8.90 -11.27
C VAL A 332 -11.40 -9.95 -10.20
N LYS A 333 -11.01 -11.19 -10.47
CA LYS A 333 -11.23 -12.33 -9.58
C LYS A 333 -9.93 -13.12 -9.48
N THR A 334 -9.43 -13.29 -8.26
CA THR A 334 -8.29 -14.15 -7.97
C THR A 334 -8.75 -15.58 -7.71
N PRO A 335 -7.97 -16.59 -8.08
CA PRO A 335 -8.26 -17.97 -7.70
C PRO A 335 -8.24 -18.13 -6.18
N ARG A 336 -8.94 -19.11 -5.68
CA ARG A 336 -8.88 -19.53 -4.26
C ARG A 336 -8.57 -21.01 -4.26
N THR A 337 -7.28 -21.33 -4.17
CA THR A 337 -6.82 -22.72 -4.20
C THR A 337 -6.52 -23.22 -2.79
N ASN A 338 -6.44 -24.51 -2.63
CA ASN A 338 -6.01 -25.15 -1.38
C ASN A 338 -5.02 -26.26 -1.74
N VAL A 339 -3.75 -25.88 -1.82
CA VAL A 339 -2.67 -26.82 -2.16
C VAL A 339 -1.74 -27.01 -0.96
N PRO A 340 -1.05 -28.16 -0.85
CA PRO A 340 -0.14 -28.45 0.27
C PRO A 340 0.95 -27.40 0.48
N LEU A 341 1.41 -26.73 -0.59
CA LEU A 341 2.41 -25.66 -0.51
C LEU A 341 1.95 -24.46 0.31
N HIS A 342 0.63 -24.17 0.34
CA HIS A 342 0.10 -23.11 1.18
C HIS A 342 0.21 -23.44 2.67
N ALA A 343 -0.09 -24.71 3.04
CA ALA A 343 0.10 -25.17 4.41
C ALA A 343 1.59 -25.17 4.79
N LEU A 344 2.46 -25.61 3.86
CA LEU A 344 3.91 -25.55 4.08
C LEU A 344 4.38 -24.13 4.37
N LEU A 345 3.87 -23.14 3.62
CA LEU A 345 4.19 -21.73 3.82
C LEU A 345 3.71 -21.24 5.20
N THR A 346 2.43 -21.43 5.52
CA THR A 346 1.84 -20.94 6.78
C THR A 346 2.40 -21.63 8.02
N LEU A 347 3.00 -22.82 7.89
CA LEU A 347 3.69 -23.53 8.96
C LEU A 347 5.16 -23.12 9.14
N ASN A 348 5.82 -22.57 8.12
CA ASN A 348 7.27 -22.37 8.14
C ASN A 348 7.72 -20.93 7.91
N ASP A 349 6.87 -20.06 7.33
CA ASP A 349 7.25 -18.65 7.13
C ASP A 349 7.45 -17.95 8.49
N THR A 350 8.49 -17.14 8.58
CA THR A 350 8.91 -16.46 9.81
C THR A 350 7.77 -15.69 10.45
N GLY A 351 6.96 -14.98 9.68
CA GLY A 351 5.87 -14.16 10.22
C GLY A 351 4.75 -14.99 10.86
N TYR A 352 4.41 -16.13 10.28
CA TYR A 352 3.40 -17.04 10.85
C TYR A 352 3.91 -17.78 12.08
N VAL A 353 5.16 -18.25 12.04
CA VAL A 353 5.80 -18.89 13.20
C VAL A 353 5.93 -17.93 14.36
N GLU A 354 6.34 -16.70 14.10
CA GLU A 354 6.42 -15.64 15.11
C GLU A 354 5.05 -15.34 15.72
N ALA A 355 4.02 -15.18 14.90
CA ALA A 355 2.65 -14.98 15.39
C ALA A 355 2.19 -16.13 16.30
N ALA A 356 2.43 -17.38 15.91
CA ALA A 356 2.14 -18.55 16.75
C ALA A 356 2.94 -18.53 18.08
N ARG A 357 4.22 -18.13 18.04
CA ARG A 357 5.08 -18.03 19.22
C ARG A 357 4.60 -16.94 20.18
N VAL A 358 4.27 -15.76 19.67
CA VAL A 358 3.77 -14.65 20.48
C VAL A 358 2.42 -15.00 21.12
N LEU A 359 1.55 -15.66 20.39
CA LEU A 359 0.30 -16.18 20.93
C LEU A 359 0.55 -17.21 22.06
N ALA A 360 1.51 -18.13 21.87
CA ALA A 360 1.93 -19.08 22.89
C ALA A 360 2.50 -18.38 24.13
N GLN A 361 3.31 -17.33 23.97
CA GLN A 361 3.81 -16.52 25.10
C GLN A 361 2.68 -15.91 25.93
N GLN A 362 1.66 -15.37 25.27
CA GLN A 362 0.52 -14.75 25.95
C GLN A 362 -0.27 -15.76 26.79
N VAL A 363 -0.56 -16.92 26.24
CA VAL A 363 -1.34 -17.94 26.97
C VAL A 363 -0.53 -18.60 28.09
N LEU A 364 0.78 -18.71 27.93
CA LEU A 364 1.67 -19.19 29.00
C LEU A 364 1.77 -18.19 30.17
N ALA A 365 1.69 -16.91 29.89
CA ALA A 365 1.74 -15.86 30.90
C ALA A 365 0.39 -15.65 31.62
N SER A 366 -0.74 -15.91 30.96
CA SER A 366 -2.09 -15.63 31.49
C SER A 366 -2.74 -16.82 32.18
N GLU A 367 -2.43 -18.05 31.75
CA GLU A 367 -3.12 -19.25 32.23
C GLU A 367 -2.15 -20.30 32.73
N SER A 368 -2.55 -21.01 33.78
CA SER A 368 -1.70 -22.01 34.43
C SER A 368 -1.96 -23.44 33.94
N ARG A 369 -3.20 -23.73 33.46
CA ARG A 369 -3.61 -25.10 33.07
C ARG A 369 -3.68 -25.22 31.54
N ASP A 370 -3.24 -26.38 31.04
CA ASP A 370 -3.18 -26.63 29.59
C ASP A 370 -4.54 -26.57 28.87
N PRO A 371 -5.66 -27.11 29.44
CA PRO A 371 -6.96 -26.97 28.76
C PRO A 371 -7.43 -25.50 28.61
N GLU A 372 -7.14 -24.65 29.59
CA GLU A 372 -7.48 -23.23 29.56
C GLU A 372 -6.62 -22.45 28.55
N ARG A 373 -5.31 -22.76 28.50
CA ARG A 373 -4.40 -22.23 27.48
C ARG A 373 -4.90 -22.56 26.06
N LEU A 374 -5.27 -23.80 25.84
CA LEU A 374 -5.82 -24.24 24.56
C LEU A 374 -7.15 -23.54 24.26
N ALA A 375 -8.02 -23.38 25.25
CA ALA A 375 -9.27 -22.66 25.07
C ALA A 375 -9.04 -21.18 24.71
N GLN A 376 -8.04 -20.52 25.29
CA GLN A 376 -7.68 -19.14 24.93
C GLN A 376 -7.15 -19.05 23.49
N ILE A 377 -6.33 -19.98 23.04
CA ILE A 377 -5.86 -20.04 21.65
C ILE A 377 -7.06 -20.15 20.69
N PHE A 378 -8.00 -21.05 20.98
CA PHE A 378 -9.22 -21.23 20.17
C PHE A 378 -10.08 -19.96 20.15
N LEU A 379 -10.29 -19.32 21.30
CA LEU A 379 -11.05 -18.07 21.38
C LEU A 379 -10.42 -16.94 20.57
N LYS A 380 -9.09 -16.82 20.59
CA LYS A 380 -8.37 -15.76 19.86
C LYS A 380 -8.36 -16.00 18.34
N ILE A 381 -8.31 -17.25 17.89
CA ILE A 381 -8.23 -17.61 16.46
C ILE A 381 -9.61 -17.84 15.86
N LEU A 382 -10.45 -18.62 16.55
CA LEU A 382 -11.72 -19.16 16.02
C LEU A 382 -12.97 -18.55 16.67
N GLY A 383 -12.81 -17.75 17.72
CA GLY A 383 -13.95 -17.15 18.44
C GLY A 383 -14.80 -18.15 19.25
N ARG A 384 -14.38 -19.39 19.38
CA ARG A 384 -15.07 -20.45 20.12
C ARG A 384 -14.12 -21.26 20.99
N ARG A 385 -14.68 -22.03 21.91
CA ARG A 385 -13.92 -23.03 22.68
C ARG A 385 -13.70 -24.32 21.86
N PRO A 386 -12.62 -25.09 22.11
CA PRO A 386 -12.41 -26.38 21.47
C PRO A 386 -13.49 -27.38 21.92
N ARG A 387 -13.89 -28.26 21.03
CA ARG A 387 -14.74 -29.41 21.35
C ARG A 387 -13.94 -30.45 22.16
N PRO A 388 -14.57 -31.35 22.94
CA PRO A 388 -13.85 -32.37 23.74
C PRO A 388 -12.85 -33.19 22.93
N ALA A 389 -13.23 -33.64 21.73
CA ALA A 389 -12.37 -34.42 20.86
C ALA A 389 -11.16 -33.58 20.32
N GLU A 390 -11.38 -32.33 19.96
CA GLU A 390 -10.31 -31.42 19.54
C GLU A 390 -9.31 -31.17 20.68
N SER A 391 -9.83 -30.93 21.90
CA SER A 391 -9.00 -30.78 23.10
C SER A 391 -8.15 -32.03 23.37
N GLN A 392 -8.73 -33.21 23.28
CA GLN A 392 -8.01 -34.43 23.52
C GLN A 392 -6.86 -34.64 22.53
N ILE A 393 -7.12 -34.46 21.23
CA ILE A 393 -6.13 -34.65 20.16
C ILE A 393 -4.98 -33.61 20.31
N LEU A 394 -5.32 -32.33 20.52
CA LEU A 394 -4.33 -31.30 20.60
C LEU A 394 -3.49 -31.32 21.87
N LEU A 395 -4.09 -31.67 23.01
CA LEU A 395 -3.34 -31.87 24.27
C LEU A 395 -2.45 -33.12 24.24
N GLU A 396 -2.86 -34.17 23.51
CA GLU A 396 -1.99 -35.31 23.25
C GLU A 396 -0.81 -34.90 22.33
N GLY A 397 -1.08 -34.11 21.27
CA GLY A 397 -0.06 -33.52 20.42
C GLY A 397 0.92 -32.68 21.23
N LEU A 398 0.43 -31.83 22.12
CA LEU A 398 1.23 -31.01 23.02
C LEU A 398 2.17 -31.85 23.89
N ARG A 399 1.68 -32.96 24.45
CA ARG A 399 2.52 -33.89 25.24
C ARG A 399 3.66 -34.46 24.41
N ARG A 400 3.40 -34.85 23.17
CA ARG A 400 4.43 -35.31 22.22
C ARG A 400 5.44 -34.24 21.89
N HIS A 401 5.01 -33.01 21.64
CA HIS A 401 5.92 -31.86 21.39
C HIS A 401 6.80 -31.59 22.59
N ARG A 402 6.26 -31.57 23.82
CA ARG A 402 7.03 -31.43 25.04
C ARG A 402 8.12 -32.49 25.16
N ALA A 403 7.78 -33.76 24.91
CA ALA A 403 8.75 -34.85 24.93
C ALA A 403 9.85 -34.67 23.89
N THR A 404 9.49 -34.32 22.66
CA THR A 404 10.45 -34.04 21.57
C THR A 404 11.42 -32.97 21.96
N TYR A 405 10.92 -31.80 22.40
CA TYR A 405 11.77 -30.67 22.76
C TYR A 405 12.55 -30.83 24.06
N ALA A 406 12.05 -31.65 24.97
CA ALA A 406 12.81 -32.04 26.16
C ALA A 406 14.06 -32.90 25.81
N HIS A 407 13.93 -33.77 24.78
CA HIS A 407 15.07 -34.54 24.27
C HIS A 407 16.01 -33.70 23.37
N GLN A 408 15.51 -32.62 22.77
CA GLN A 408 16.25 -31.77 21.84
C GLN A 408 16.08 -30.28 22.18
N PRO A 409 16.61 -29.83 23.35
CA PRO A 409 16.38 -28.46 23.83
C PRO A 409 17.01 -27.37 22.94
N GLU A 410 18.01 -27.72 22.14
CA GLU A 410 18.62 -26.82 21.16
C GLU A 410 17.62 -26.47 20.05
N LEU A 411 16.85 -27.44 19.57
CA LEU A 411 15.80 -27.19 18.57
C LEU A 411 14.70 -26.30 19.14
N ALA A 412 14.31 -26.50 20.40
CA ALA A 412 13.37 -25.62 21.08
C ALA A 412 13.88 -24.17 21.09
N THR A 413 15.14 -24.01 21.46
CA THR A 413 15.78 -22.69 21.53
C THR A 413 15.88 -22.03 20.14
N GLN A 414 16.20 -22.77 19.10
CA GLN A 414 16.21 -22.26 17.72
C GLN A 414 14.81 -21.83 17.26
N TRP A 415 13.80 -22.66 17.54
CA TRP A 415 12.42 -22.41 17.12
C TRP A 415 11.83 -21.14 17.75
N ILE A 416 12.05 -20.92 19.05
CA ILE A 416 11.56 -19.75 19.77
C ILE A 416 12.31 -18.45 19.46
N ARG A 417 13.43 -18.51 18.73
CA ARG A 417 14.15 -17.34 18.24
C ARG A 417 13.63 -16.80 16.91
N THR A 418 12.67 -17.51 16.29
CA THR A 418 12.10 -17.08 15.01
C THR A 418 11.36 -15.76 15.17
N GLY A 419 11.70 -14.79 14.31
CA GLY A 419 11.12 -13.45 14.32
C GLY A 419 11.82 -12.48 15.26
N GLU A 420 11.40 -11.20 15.22
CA GLU A 420 12.03 -10.11 15.99
C GLU A 420 11.36 -9.78 17.31
N HIS A 421 10.10 -10.20 17.50
CA HIS A 421 9.38 -9.92 18.74
C HIS A 421 10.12 -10.55 19.94
N PRO A 422 10.38 -9.81 21.03
CA PRO A 422 11.15 -10.31 22.15
C PRO A 422 10.54 -11.56 22.80
N THR A 423 11.39 -12.50 23.15
CA THR A 423 11.01 -13.69 23.92
C THR A 423 11.37 -13.47 25.39
N PRO A 424 10.41 -13.49 26.33
CA PRO A 424 10.69 -13.34 27.75
C PRO A 424 11.62 -14.47 28.27
N SER A 425 12.71 -14.09 28.92
CA SER A 425 13.67 -15.03 29.48
C SER A 425 13.11 -15.90 30.63
N SER A 426 11.99 -15.47 31.21
CA SER A 426 11.28 -16.21 32.28
C SER A 426 10.51 -17.44 31.79
N LEU A 427 10.27 -17.57 30.49
CA LEU A 427 9.54 -18.70 29.93
C LEU A 427 10.48 -19.88 29.65
N ASN A 428 10.04 -21.08 30.03
CA ASN A 428 10.77 -22.30 29.70
C ASN A 428 10.77 -22.52 28.18
N PRO A 429 11.94 -22.65 27.51
CA PRO A 429 12.03 -22.78 26.06
C PRO A 429 11.28 -24.02 25.50
N VAL A 430 11.30 -25.13 26.22
CA VAL A 430 10.61 -26.38 25.84
C VAL A 430 9.10 -26.18 25.84
N GLU A 431 8.57 -25.56 26.88
CA GLU A 431 7.15 -25.24 26.99
C GLU A 431 6.73 -24.25 25.88
N LEU A 432 7.48 -23.18 25.69
CA LEU A 432 7.19 -22.20 24.67
C LEU A 432 7.21 -22.81 23.26
N ALA A 433 8.21 -23.63 22.94
CA ALA A 433 8.30 -24.29 21.64
C ALA A 433 7.12 -25.25 21.42
N ALA A 434 6.76 -26.06 22.42
CA ALA A 434 5.63 -26.99 22.33
C ALA A 434 4.29 -26.26 22.11
N TRP A 435 4.06 -25.15 22.84
CA TRP A 435 2.86 -24.33 22.65
C TRP A 435 2.89 -23.54 21.34
N THR A 436 4.05 -23.14 20.84
CA THR A 436 4.19 -22.51 19.53
C THR A 436 3.70 -23.44 18.42
N VAL A 437 4.12 -24.71 18.42
CA VAL A 437 3.65 -25.70 17.45
C VAL A 437 2.15 -25.97 17.59
N THR A 438 1.64 -26.02 18.82
CA THR A 438 0.20 -26.18 19.07
C THR A 438 -0.60 -25.01 18.55
N ALA A 439 -0.16 -23.76 18.81
CA ALA A 439 -0.79 -22.56 18.29
C ALA A 439 -0.73 -22.50 16.75
N SER A 440 0.42 -22.84 16.17
CA SER A 440 0.59 -22.94 14.71
C SER A 440 -0.36 -23.97 14.10
N THR A 441 -0.58 -25.10 14.77
CA THR A 441 -1.55 -26.11 14.34
C THR A 441 -2.97 -25.54 14.30
N VAL A 442 -3.37 -24.80 15.34
CA VAL A 442 -4.72 -24.17 15.36
C VAL A 442 -4.86 -23.07 14.31
N LEU A 443 -3.83 -22.26 14.07
CA LEU A 443 -3.80 -21.25 12.98
C LEU A 443 -3.94 -21.89 11.59
N ASN A 444 -3.60 -23.16 11.45
CA ASN A 444 -3.66 -23.92 10.19
C ASN A 444 -4.88 -24.83 10.06
N LEU A 445 -5.80 -24.82 11.04
CA LEU A 445 -7.07 -25.52 10.88
C LEU A 445 -7.87 -24.94 9.71
N ASP A 446 -8.61 -25.80 9.00
CA ASP A 446 -9.45 -25.35 7.88
C ASP A 446 -10.41 -24.23 8.30
N GLU A 447 -11.00 -24.33 9.49
CA GLU A 447 -11.87 -23.31 10.09
C GLU A 447 -11.13 -21.96 10.31
N ALA A 448 -9.83 -21.96 10.64
CA ALA A 448 -9.05 -20.75 10.79
C ALA A 448 -8.73 -20.06 9.45
N LEU A 449 -8.61 -20.85 8.38
CA LEU A 449 -8.26 -20.39 7.04
C LEU A 449 -9.47 -20.13 6.15
N THR A 450 -10.66 -20.42 6.63
CA THR A 450 -11.92 -20.36 5.89
C THR A 450 -12.89 -19.43 6.62
N LYS A 451 -13.51 -18.51 5.87
CA LYS A 451 -14.62 -17.72 6.38
C LYS A 451 -15.84 -18.64 6.50
N GLU A 452 -16.41 -18.73 7.69
CA GLU A 452 -17.66 -19.47 7.99
C GLU A 452 -18.74 -18.57 8.56
#